data_976525ab6f813d9b7169254970df0330
#
_entry.id   976525ab6f813d9b7169254970df0330
#
_cell.length_a   1.000
_cell.length_b   1.000
_cell.length_c   1.000
_cell.angle_alpha   90.00
_cell.angle_beta   90.00
_cell.angle_gamma   90.00
#
_symmetry.space_group_name_H-M   'P 1'
#
loop_
_entity.id
_entity.type
_entity.pdbx_description
1 polymer ?
#
loop_
_entity_poly.entity_id
_entity_poly.type
_entity_poly.pdbx_seq_one_letter_code
_entity_poly.pdbx_strand_id
1 'polypeptide(L)'
;EGLRENSQLHIIGVRVEGDLPDDAIHWENAIQKADELPPLPEIDISPEDDVCIFYTSGTTGRPKGAVLTHRGAVSNLLNLGFWNAVSLTAGAKAVAAGENPSGSDKQPGESNPGSVLAVPLFHVTGCNCCLHPVTAQGGQLILMYRWDAGVALELIERERPSTFTGVP
;
A
#
# COMPACT_ATOMS: atom_id res chain seq x y z
N GLU A 1 15.93 -23.89 9.66
CA GLU A 1 16.34 -25.24 9.14
C GLU A 1 15.25 -25.85 8.26
N GLY A 2 13.99 -25.98 8.70
CA GLY A 2 12.93 -26.64 7.94
C GLY A 2 12.57 -26.01 6.58
N LEU A 3 12.92 -24.75 6.32
CA LEU A 3 12.70 -24.10 5.02
C LEU A 3 13.72 -24.53 3.96
N ARG A 4 14.90 -25.00 4.36
CA ARG A 4 15.99 -25.39 3.44
C ARG A 4 15.81 -26.77 2.82
N GLU A 5 14.90 -27.57 3.34
CA GLU A 5 14.60 -28.90 2.81
C GLU A 5 13.73 -28.86 1.53
N ASN A 6 13.17 -27.67 1.19
CA ASN A 6 12.39 -27.50 -0.03
C ASN A 6 13.25 -26.86 -1.13
N SER A 7 13.68 -27.68 -2.09
CA SER A 7 14.52 -27.27 -3.22
C SER A 7 13.88 -26.24 -4.18
N GLN A 8 12.61 -25.91 -4.00
CA GLN A 8 11.88 -24.91 -4.80
C GLN A 8 11.87 -23.52 -4.13
N LEU A 9 12.41 -23.37 -2.90
CA LEU A 9 12.46 -22.09 -2.22
C LEU A 9 13.66 -21.26 -2.69
N HIS A 10 13.35 -20.04 -3.11
CA HIS A 10 14.35 -18.99 -3.34
C HIS A 10 14.47 -18.13 -2.10
N ILE A 11 15.68 -18.01 -1.55
CA ILE A 11 15.94 -17.20 -0.37
C ILE A 11 16.51 -15.85 -0.82
N ILE A 12 15.84 -14.76 -0.46
CA ILE A 12 16.26 -13.40 -0.78
C ILE A 12 16.57 -12.67 0.51
N GLY A 13 17.83 -12.24 0.67
CA GLY A 13 18.28 -11.45 1.81
C GLY A 13 18.03 -9.97 1.58
N VAL A 14 17.21 -9.34 2.44
CA VAL A 14 16.92 -7.91 2.41
C VAL A 14 17.63 -7.21 3.57
N ARG A 15 18.43 -6.19 3.28
CA ARG A 15 19.21 -5.43 4.29
C ARG A 15 20.12 -6.33 5.16
N VAL A 16 20.69 -7.34 4.55
CA VAL A 16 21.67 -8.20 5.22
C VAL A 16 23.04 -7.59 5.03
N GLU A 17 23.72 -7.31 6.14
CA GLU A 17 25.13 -6.89 6.14
C GLU A 17 26.01 -8.14 6.14
N GLY A 18 26.89 -8.26 5.13
CA GLY A 18 27.81 -9.39 4.97
C GLY A 18 27.36 -10.46 4.00
N ASP A 19 28.02 -11.61 4.04
CA ASP A 19 27.80 -12.70 3.10
C ASP A 19 26.49 -13.46 3.39
N LEU A 20 25.77 -13.78 2.33
CA LEU A 20 24.62 -14.67 2.40
C LEU A 20 25.04 -16.14 2.21
N PRO A 21 24.25 -17.10 2.69
CA PRO A 21 24.41 -18.51 2.32
C PRO A 21 24.41 -18.70 0.82
N ASP A 22 25.09 -19.74 0.32
CA ASP A 22 25.24 -20.04 -1.12
C ASP A 22 23.92 -20.22 -1.88
N ASP A 23 22.86 -20.56 -1.15
CA ASP A 23 21.49 -20.77 -1.66
C ASP A 23 20.61 -19.51 -1.59
N ALA A 24 21.19 -18.37 -1.22
CA ALA A 24 20.48 -17.10 -1.08
C ALA A 24 21.11 -15.99 -1.94
N ILE A 25 20.28 -15.03 -2.35
CA ILE A 25 20.72 -13.87 -3.11
C ILE A 25 20.37 -12.58 -2.38
N HIS A 26 21.18 -11.55 -2.54
CA HIS A 26 20.85 -10.22 -2.05
C HIS A 26 19.68 -9.63 -2.84
N TRP A 27 18.83 -8.89 -2.15
CA TRP A 27 17.68 -8.20 -2.75
C TRP A 27 18.06 -7.37 -3.98
N GLU A 28 19.17 -6.64 -3.90
CA GLU A 28 19.69 -5.79 -4.97
C GLU A 28 20.01 -6.58 -6.25
N ASN A 29 20.42 -7.84 -6.09
CA ASN A 29 20.72 -8.74 -7.21
C ASN A 29 19.44 -9.44 -7.73
N ALA A 30 18.39 -9.50 -6.91
CA ALA A 30 17.11 -10.06 -7.32
C ALA A 30 16.25 -9.08 -8.13
N ILE A 31 16.51 -7.77 -7.97
CA ILE A 31 15.81 -6.71 -8.70
C ILE A 31 16.53 -6.48 -10.03
N GLN A 32 15.83 -6.69 -11.12
CA GLN A 32 16.28 -6.33 -12.46
C GLN A 32 15.82 -4.91 -12.82
N LYS A 33 16.53 -4.26 -13.75
CA LYS A 33 16.08 -2.99 -14.31
C LYS A 33 14.79 -3.21 -15.10
N ALA A 34 13.90 -2.21 -15.05
CA ALA A 34 12.58 -2.31 -15.70
C ALA A 34 12.68 -2.64 -17.21
N ASP A 35 13.69 -2.11 -17.89
CA ASP A 35 13.93 -2.34 -19.33
C ASP A 35 14.34 -3.79 -19.66
N GLU A 36 14.76 -4.55 -18.67
CA GLU A 36 15.23 -5.93 -18.79
C GLU A 36 14.17 -6.95 -18.34
N LEU A 37 13.05 -6.48 -17.80
CA LEU A 37 12.01 -7.37 -17.28
C LEU A 37 11.19 -7.96 -18.43
N PRO A 38 10.92 -9.27 -18.39
CA PRO A 38 9.97 -9.89 -19.32
C PRO A 38 8.56 -9.33 -19.08
N PRO A 39 7.65 -9.42 -20.04
CA PRO A 39 6.26 -9.09 -19.82
C PRO A 39 5.70 -9.94 -18.68
N LEU A 40 4.77 -9.36 -17.93
CA LEU A 40 4.09 -10.10 -16.87
C LEU A 40 3.41 -11.34 -17.48
N PRO A 41 3.50 -12.50 -16.80
CA PRO A 41 2.84 -13.71 -17.28
C PRO A 41 1.32 -13.51 -17.32
N GLU A 42 0.67 -14.03 -18.34
CA GLU A 42 -0.79 -14.15 -18.36
C GLU A 42 -1.20 -15.24 -17.36
N ILE A 43 -1.84 -14.83 -16.29
CA ILE A 43 -2.33 -15.72 -15.24
C ILE A 43 -3.84 -15.54 -15.14
N ASP A 44 -4.56 -16.64 -15.22
CA ASP A 44 -6.00 -16.63 -14.92
C ASP A 44 -6.21 -16.58 -13.40
N ILE A 45 -6.70 -15.45 -12.91
CA ILE A 45 -6.93 -15.20 -11.49
C ILE A 45 -8.44 -15.23 -11.24
N SER A 46 -8.88 -16.24 -10.49
CA SER A 46 -10.25 -16.29 -10.02
C SER A 46 -10.52 -15.24 -8.94
N PRO A 47 -11.69 -14.61 -8.91
CA PRO A 47 -12.07 -13.75 -7.81
C PRO A 47 -12.03 -14.42 -6.42
N GLU A 48 -12.13 -15.73 -6.37
CA GLU A 48 -12.10 -16.52 -5.12
C GLU A 48 -10.68 -16.97 -4.73
N ASP A 49 -9.67 -16.72 -5.57
CA ASP A 49 -8.28 -17.03 -5.22
C ASP A 49 -7.81 -16.14 -4.08
N ASP A 50 -6.95 -16.69 -3.24
CA ASP A 50 -6.35 -16.01 -2.11
C ASP A 50 -5.35 -14.95 -2.60
N VAL A 51 -5.51 -13.71 -2.13
CA VAL A 51 -4.61 -12.60 -2.48
C VAL A 51 -3.58 -12.31 -1.39
N CYS A 52 -3.96 -12.45 -0.13
CA CYS A 52 -3.06 -12.24 1.00
C CYS A 52 -3.57 -12.87 2.30
N ILE A 53 -2.66 -13.04 3.25
CA ILE A 53 -2.94 -13.52 4.59
C ILE A 53 -2.40 -12.51 5.60
N PHE A 54 -3.29 -11.90 6.38
CA PHE A 54 -2.91 -11.01 7.48
C PHE A 54 -2.91 -11.78 8.79
N TYR A 55 -1.77 -11.82 9.47
CA TYR A 55 -1.65 -12.45 10.77
C TYR A 55 -2.01 -11.49 11.90
N THR A 56 -2.77 -11.99 12.85
CA THR A 56 -3.07 -11.33 14.12
C THR A 56 -2.44 -12.12 15.26
N SER A 57 -2.18 -11.45 16.40
CA SER A 57 -1.60 -12.11 17.59
C SER A 57 -2.50 -13.22 18.17
N GLY A 58 -3.79 -13.19 17.84
CA GLY A 58 -4.78 -14.14 18.35
C GLY A 58 -5.03 -13.98 19.87
N THR A 59 -6.26 -14.21 20.30
CA THR A 59 -6.65 -14.15 21.73
C THR A 59 -6.13 -15.36 22.53
N THR A 60 -5.70 -16.42 21.85
CA THR A 60 -5.25 -17.69 22.46
C THR A 60 -3.71 -17.80 22.52
N GLY A 61 -2.99 -16.72 22.27
CA GLY A 61 -1.51 -16.68 22.27
C GLY A 61 -0.83 -17.30 21.03
N ARG A 62 -1.60 -17.83 20.08
CA ARG A 62 -1.08 -18.30 18.78
C ARG A 62 -1.55 -17.36 17.67
N PRO A 63 -0.63 -16.90 16.80
CA PRO A 63 -0.99 -16.09 15.64
C PRO A 63 -2.02 -16.81 14.75
N LYS A 64 -3.00 -16.05 14.25
CA LYS A 64 -4.01 -16.55 13.31
C LYS A 64 -3.95 -15.74 12.04
N GLY A 65 -3.95 -16.41 10.89
CA GLY A 65 -3.98 -15.79 9.57
C GLY A 65 -5.41 -15.56 9.10
N ALA A 66 -5.75 -14.32 8.77
CA ALA A 66 -6.98 -13.97 8.08
C ALA A 66 -6.69 -13.96 6.58
N VAL A 67 -7.27 -14.88 5.85
CA VAL A 67 -7.15 -15.01 4.39
C VAL A 67 -8.11 -14.03 3.72
N LEU A 68 -7.61 -13.27 2.75
CA LEU A 68 -8.39 -12.39 1.90
C LEU A 68 -8.35 -12.89 0.47
N THR A 69 -9.50 -12.86 -0.20
CA THR A 69 -9.61 -13.19 -1.62
C THR A 69 -9.45 -11.96 -2.51
N HIS A 70 -9.16 -12.18 -3.79
CA HIS A 70 -9.15 -11.10 -4.79
C HIS A 70 -10.49 -10.37 -4.85
N ARG A 71 -11.61 -11.07 -4.73
CA ARG A 71 -12.96 -10.47 -4.63
C ARG A 71 -13.05 -9.48 -3.47
N GLY A 72 -12.58 -9.87 -2.29
CA GLY A 72 -12.60 -9.01 -1.10
C GLY A 72 -11.76 -7.75 -1.27
N ALA A 73 -10.54 -7.90 -1.79
CA ALA A 73 -9.63 -6.77 -2.04
C ALA A 73 -10.18 -5.79 -3.08
N VAL A 74 -10.71 -6.29 -4.20
CA VAL A 74 -11.30 -5.47 -5.27
C VAL A 74 -12.58 -4.79 -4.79
N SER A 75 -13.44 -5.50 -4.04
CA SER A 75 -14.65 -4.91 -3.47
C SER A 75 -14.35 -3.74 -2.53
N ASN A 76 -13.30 -3.88 -1.68
CA ASN A 76 -12.85 -2.78 -0.85
C ASN A 76 -12.39 -1.58 -1.68
N LEU A 77 -11.64 -1.81 -2.75
CA LEU A 77 -11.16 -0.77 -3.65
C LEU A 77 -12.32 -0.02 -4.32
N LEU A 78 -13.34 -0.75 -4.80
CA LEU A 78 -14.55 -0.17 -5.39
C LEU A 78 -15.35 0.64 -4.35
N ASN A 79 -15.48 0.16 -3.12
CA ASN A 79 -16.16 0.88 -2.03
C ASN A 79 -15.45 2.20 -1.70
N LEU A 80 -14.12 2.19 -1.61
CA LEU A 80 -13.33 3.40 -1.38
C LEU A 80 -13.47 4.38 -2.55
N GLY A 81 -13.44 3.89 -3.79
CA GLY A 81 -13.68 4.69 -4.99
C GLY A 81 -15.06 5.33 -5.00
N PHE A 82 -16.10 4.55 -4.66
CA PHE A 82 -17.48 5.05 -4.56
C PHE A 82 -17.59 6.13 -3.46
N TRP A 83 -17.05 5.89 -2.28
CA TRP A 83 -17.04 6.87 -1.19
C TRP A 83 -16.36 8.18 -1.60
N ASN A 84 -15.23 8.08 -2.28
CA ASN A 84 -14.51 9.25 -2.79
C ASN A 84 -15.36 10.02 -3.81
N ALA A 85 -16.00 9.34 -4.76
CA ALA A 85 -16.87 9.95 -5.74
C ALA A 85 -18.08 10.67 -5.11
N VAL A 86 -18.69 10.06 -4.08
CA VAL A 86 -19.78 10.69 -3.31
C VAL A 86 -19.28 11.94 -2.60
N SER A 87 -18.12 11.88 -1.94
CA SER A 87 -17.54 13.01 -1.23
C SER A 87 -17.19 14.16 -2.15
N LEU A 88 -16.60 13.89 -3.32
CA LEU A 88 -16.31 14.91 -4.34
C LEU A 88 -17.57 15.56 -4.86
N THR A 89 -18.62 14.77 -5.13
CA THR A 89 -19.91 15.27 -5.63
C THR A 89 -20.62 16.14 -4.59
N ALA A 90 -20.59 15.71 -3.31
CA ALA A 90 -21.16 16.47 -2.20
C ALA A 90 -20.40 17.80 -2.00
N GLY A 91 -19.07 17.75 -2.04
CA GLY A 91 -18.23 18.95 -1.96
C GLY A 91 -18.49 19.94 -3.09
N ALA A 92 -18.59 19.46 -4.33
CA ALA A 92 -18.91 20.30 -5.50
C ALA A 92 -20.28 20.97 -5.37
N LYS A 93 -21.30 20.26 -4.86
CA LYS A 93 -22.64 20.83 -4.60
C LYS A 93 -22.61 21.88 -3.49
N ALA A 94 -21.86 21.67 -2.42
CA ALA A 94 -21.72 22.61 -1.32
C ALA A 94 -21.02 23.91 -1.80
N VAL A 95 -19.96 23.80 -2.58
CA VAL A 95 -19.28 24.94 -3.20
C VAL A 95 -20.23 25.71 -4.13
N ALA A 96 -21.02 25.02 -4.95
CA ALA A 96 -22.02 25.66 -5.82
C ALA A 96 -23.14 26.38 -5.02
N ALA A 97 -23.40 25.95 -3.80
CA ALA A 97 -24.33 26.62 -2.86
C ALA A 97 -23.67 27.77 -2.07
N GLY A 98 -22.42 28.10 -2.34
CA GLY A 98 -21.69 29.15 -1.62
C GLY A 98 -21.10 28.73 -0.26
N GLU A 99 -21.06 27.43 0.01
CA GLU A 99 -20.45 26.88 1.21
C GLU A 99 -18.97 26.58 0.98
N ASN A 100 -18.15 26.66 2.01
CA ASN A 100 -16.74 26.19 1.99
C ASN A 100 -16.58 24.95 2.89
N PRO A 101 -16.93 23.74 2.39
CA PRO A 101 -16.97 22.53 3.21
C PRO A 101 -15.58 22.08 3.72
N SER A 102 -14.52 22.51 3.07
CA SER A 102 -13.15 22.14 3.47
C SER A 102 -12.48 23.16 4.39
N GLY A 103 -13.00 24.35 4.53
CA GLY A 103 -12.36 25.44 5.29
C GLY A 103 -10.94 25.79 4.81
N SER A 104 -10.56 25.27 3.65
CA SER A 104 -9.23 25.49 3.06
C SER A 104 -9.35 26.41 1.84
N ASP A 105 -8.46 27.38 1.77
CA ASP A 105 -8.31 28.27 0.58
C ASP A 105 -7.56 27.57 -0.58
N LYS A 106 -7.36 26.23 -0.49
CA LYS A 106 -6.61 25.49 -1.50
C LYS A 106 -7.43 25.33 -2.78
N GLN A 107 -6.81 25.73 -3.88
CA GLN A 107 -7.33 25.52 -5.22
C GLN A 107 -7.32 24.01 -5.58
N PRO A 108 -8.36 23.50 -6.26
CA PRO A 108 -8.34 22.17 -6.85
C PRO A 108 -7.14 22.04 -7.81
N GLY A 109 -6.26 21.03 -7.60
CA GLY A 109 -5.11 20.77 -8.46
C GLY A 109 -3.75 21.01 -7.84
N GLU A 110 -3.65 21.52 -6.60
CA GLU A 110 -2.37 21.76 -5.92
C GLU A 110 -1.76 20.52 -5.23
N SER A 111 -2.42 19.37 -5.27
CA SER A 111 -1.92 18.14 -4.66
C SER A 111 -1.65 17.06 -5.71
N ASN A 112 -0.57 16.32 -5.52
CA ASN A 112 -0.26 15.14 -6.32
C ASN A 112 -1.12 13.96 -5.86
N PRO A 113 -1.69 13.16 -6.78
CA PRO A 113 -2.33 11.91 -6.39
C PRO A 113 -1.34 11.04 -5.62
N GLY A 114 -1.60 10.78 -4.36
CA GLY A 114 -0.69 10.01 -3.53
C GLY A 114 -1.02 10.05 -2.05
N SER A 115 -0.25 9.27 -1.29
CA SER A 115 -0.40 9.18 0.15
C SER A 115 0.94 8.99 0.86
N VAL A 116 1.12 9.65 2.00
CA VAL A 116 2.17 9.27 2.95
C VAL A 116 1.69 8.06 3.74
N LEU A 117 2.44 6.98 3.67
CA LEU A 117 2.16 5.75 4.36
C LEU A 117 2.90 5.71 5.71
N ALA A 118 2.18 5.98 6.78
CA ALA A 118 2.66 5.88 8.16
C ALA A 118 2.26 4.55 8.83
N VAL A 119 1.33 3.80 8.22
CA VAL A 119 0.85 2.51 8.72
C VAL A 119 1.59 1.38 8.00
N PRO A 120 2.08 0.35 8.71
CA PRO A 120 2.80 -0.75 8.10
C PRO A 120 1.99 -1.51 7.05
N LEU A 121 2.65 -1.98 5.97
CA LEU A 121 2.01 -2.77 4.91
C LEU A 121 1.56 -4.17 5.36
N PHE A 122 2.10 -4.69 6.45
CA PHE A 122 1.59 -5.94 7.06
C PHE A 122 0.27 -5.76 7.82
N HIS A 123 -0.22 -4.53 7.94
CA HIS A 123 -1.53 -4.20 8.47
C HIS A 123 -2.51 -3.92 7.33
N VAL A 124 -3.73 -4.45 7.44
CA VAL A 124 -4.77 -4.30 6.41
C VAL A 124 -5.04 -2.84 6.01
N THR A 125 -4.96 -1.90 6.96
CA THR A 125 -5.10 -0.47 6.67
C THR A 125 -4.00 0.03 5.74
N GLY A 126 -2.73 -0.30 6.02
CA GLY A 126 -1.61 0.09 5.17
C GLY A 126 -1.71 -0.51 3.76
N CYS A 127 -2.03 -1.79 3.68
CA CYS A 127 -2.13 -2.51 2.41
C CYS A 127 -3.42 -2.15 1.64
N ASN A 128 -4.59 -2.42 2.23
CA ASN A 128 -5.85 -2.36 1.49
C ASN A 128 -6.47 -0.96 1.42
N CYS A 129 -6.17 -0.07 2.39
CA CYS A 129 -6.75 1.28 2.38
C CYS A 129 -5.77 2.36 1.90
N CYS A 130 -4.46 2.06 1.82
CA CYS A 130 -3.46 3.02 1.32
C CYS A 130 -2.78 2.52 0.04
N LEU A 131 -2.06 1.39 0.08
CA LEU A 131 -1.30 0.89 -1.07
C LEU A 131 -2.20 0.63 -2.28
N HIS A 132 -3.24 -0.20 -2.12
CA HIS A 132 -4.09 -0.60 -3.24
C HIS A 132 -4.79 0.60 -3.91
N PRO A 133 -5.45 1.54 -3.19
CA PRO A 133 -6.09 2.69 -3.81
C PRO A 133 -5.12 3.62 -4.52
N VAL A 134 -3.97 3.88 -3.93
CA VAL A 134 -2.94 4.74 -4.55
C VAL A 134 -2.41 4.10 -5.82
N THR A 135 -2.11 2.79 -5.79
CA THR A 135 -1.64 2.05 -6.97
C THR A 135 -2.70 2.03 -8.08
N ALA A 136 -3.96 1.77 -7.74
CA ALA A 136 -5.06 1.74 -8.71
C ALA A 136 -5.31 3.10 -9.39
N GLN A 137 -4.97 4.20 -8.73
CA GLN A 137 -5.08 5.55 -9.27
C GLN A 137 -3.82 6.01 -10.03
N GLY A 138 -2.77 5.17 -10.09
CA GLY A 138 -1.46 5.56 -10.62
C GLY A 138 -0.79 6.66 -9.80
N GLY A 139 -1.08 6.71 -8.51
CA GLY A 139 -0.58 7.72 -7.60
C GLY A 139 0.79 7.37 -6.99
N GLN A 140 1.33 8.31 -6.23
CA GLN A 140 2.61 8.16 -5.53
C GLN A 140 2.41 7.65 -4.10
N LEU A 141 3.08 6.57 -3.74
CA LEU A 141 3.15 6.09 -2.36
C LEU A 141 4.47 6.54 -1.72
N ILE A 142 4.38 7.37 -0.69
CA ILE A 142 5.52 7.92 0.03
C ILE A 142 5.73 7.10 1.29
N LEU A 143 6.77 6.28 1.30
CA LEU A 143 7.06 5.36 2.39
C LEU A 143 7.95 6.02 3.46
N MET A 144 7.58 5.85 4.73
CA MET A 144 8.42 6.21 5.87
C MET A 144 8.96 4.94 6.51
N TYR A 145 10.28 4.90 6.77
CA TYR A 145 10.89 3.76 7.48
C TYR A 145 10.44 3.67 8.94
N ARG A 146 10.33 4.82 9.60
CA ARG A 146 9.88 4.98 10.97
C ARG A 146 9.02 6.23 11.03
N TRP A 147 7.98 6.20 11.85
CA TRP A 147 7.18 7.39 12.10
C TRP A 147 8.01 8.48 12.79
N ASP A 148 8.01 9.66 12.19
CA ASP A 148 8.53 10.90 12.74
C ASP A 148 7.66 12.05 12.21
N ALA A 149 7.09 12.82 13.12
CA ALA A 149 6.16 13.89 12.75
C ALA A 149 6.84 15.03 11.96
N GLY A 150 8.11 15.36 12.28
CA GLY A 150 8.89 16.36 11.54
C GLY A 150 9.14 15.92 10.11
N VAL A 151 9.66 14.69 9.94
CA VAL A 151 9.89 14.10 8.61
C VAL A 151 8.58 13.96 7.82
N ALA A 152 7.47 13.63 8.48
CA ALA A 152 6.17 13.56 7.82
C ALA A 152 5.75 14.93 7.27
N LEU A 153 5.91 16.00 8.03
CA LEU A 153 5.61 17.37 7.58
C LEU A 153 6.50 17.79 6.40
N GLU A 154 7.79 17.50 6.45
CA GLU A 154 8.72 17.78 5.34
C GLU A 154 8.32 17.01 4.07
N LEU A 155 7.94 15.73 4.20
CA LEU A 155 7.47 14.91 3.09
C LEU A 155 6.16 15.46 2.50
N ILE A 156 5.22 15.87 3.35
CA ILE A 156 3.94 16.45 2.92
C ILE A 156 4.17 17.79 2.18
N GLU A 157 5.06 18.62 2.69
CA GLU A 157 5.39 19.89 2.04
C GLU A 157 6.07 19.69 0.69
N ARG A 158 7.03 18.78 0.61
CA ARG A 158 7.83 18.50 -0.60
C ARG A 158 7.03 17.79 -1.68
N GLU A 159 6.35 16.71 -1.31
CA GLU A 159 5.70 15.81 -2.28
C GLU A 159 4.24 16.19 -2.54
N ARG A 160 3.63 16.98 -1.66
CA ARG A 160 2.23 17.45 -1.73
C ARG A 160 1.22 16.33 -2.02
N PRO A 161 1.24 15.22 -1.27
CA PRO A 161 0.29 14.14 -1.45
C PRO A 161 -1.15 14.61 -1.19
N SER A 162 -2.10 14.00 -1.89
CA SER A 162 -3.52 14.30 -1.72
C SER A 162 -4.11 13.77 -0.41
N THR A 163 -3.49 12.74 0.16
CA THR A 163 -3.98 12.07 1.37
C THR A 163 -2.86 11.73 2.34
N PHE A 164 -3.23 11.62 3.60
CA PHE A 164 -2.40 11.09 4.67
C PHE A 164 -3.27 10.21 5.58
N THR A 165 -2.77 9.05 5.94
CA THR A 165 -3.43 8.14 6.87
C THR A 165 -2.49 7.79 8.00
N GLY A 166 -2.92 8.07 9.23
CA GLY A 166 -2.21 7.74 10.45
C GLY A 166 -3.15 7.17 11.50
N VAL A 167 -2.56 6.68 12.58
CA VAL A 167 -3.27 6.27 13.81
C VAL A 167 -2.87 7.23 14.92
N PRO A 168 -3.76 7.46 15.90
CA PRO A 168 -3.46 8.30 17.07
C PRO A 168 -2.26 7.77 17.85
#